data_49650d8b11b4ffc707d3d9e925a501e2
#
_entry.id   49650d8b11b4ffc707d3d9e925a501e2
#
_cell.length_a   1.000
_cell.length_b   1.000
_cell.length_c   1.000
_cell.angle_alpha   90.00
_cell.angle_beta   90.00
_cell.angle_gamma   90.00
#
_symmetry.space_group_name_H-M   'P 1'
#
loop_
_entity.id
_entity.type
_entity.pdbx_description
1 polymer ?
#
loop_
_entity_poly.entity_id
_entity_poly.type
_entity_poly.pdbx_seq_one_letter_code
_entity_poly.pdbx_strand_id
1 'polypeptide(L)'
;MMQWDRLTLGRMAKELGFPRDTLEKVCRLADVLRFMESDELLSEGIALKGGTAINLAIFDLPRLSVDIDLDYCRSIEREKMLVDRGIITDKISKYMMANGYVLSPKSKSYHALDSFVYEYINCGGTKDNLKIEINYMLRCHVLPVARREVRLPWNEEKLTVFSVAPLEIFASKTVALLTRTAPRDLYDMHNMVKFGLFDESEEAMLRKCVVFYLSLIHISE
;
A
#
# COMPACT_ATOMS: atom_id res chain seq x y z
N MET A 1 -10.42 -5.16 -16.05
CA MET A 1 -10.83 -4.24 -14.94
C MET A 1 -12.36 -4.23 -14.87
N MET A 2 -12.91 -4.37 -13.67
CA MET A 2 -14.36 -4.26 -13.45
C MET A 2 -14.78 -2.81 -13.71
N GLN A 3 -15.78 -2.60 -14.56
CA GLN A 3 -16.28 -1.25 -14.83
C GLN A 3 -17.21 -0.85 -13.67
N TRP A 4 -16.72 0.00 -12.79
CA TRP A 4 -17.46 0.48 -11.62
C TRP A 4 -18.47 1.55 -12.05
N ASP A 5 -19.75 1.19 -12.12
CA ASP A 5 -20.80 2.15 -12.45
C ASP A 5 -21.22 2.98 -11.22
N ARG A 6 -21.75 4.17 -11.50
CA ARG A 6 -22.13 5.15 -10.48
C ARG A 6 -23.22 4.66 -9.53
N LEU A 7 -24.17 3.85 -10.02
CA LEU A 7 -25.31 3.39 -9.21
C LEU A 7 -24.87 2.30 -8.24
N THR A 8 -24.11 1.33 -8.73
CA THR A 8 -23.56 0.24 -7.91
C THR A 8 -22.63 0.78 -6.83
N LEU A 9 -21.67 1.65 -7.18
CA LEU A 9 -20.81 2.30 -6.21
C LEU A 9 -21.57 3.17 -5.21
N GLY A 10 -22.61 3.88 -5.65
CA GLY A 10 -23.43 4.69 -4.75
C GLY A 10 -24.19 3.87 -3.72
N ARG A 11 -24.66 2.67 -4.09
CA ARG A 11 -25.33 1.73 -3.19
C ARG A 11 -24.34 1.16 -2.16
N MET A 12 -23.22 0.63 -2.63
CA MET A 12 -22.16 0.10 -1.77
C MET A 12 -21.63 1.16 -0.78
N ALA A 13 -21.41 2.37 -1.25
CA ALA A 13 -20.93 3.49 -0.42
C ALA A 13 -21.90 3.80 0.73
N LYS A 14 -23.22 3.76 0.45
CA LYS A 14 -24.26 3.97 1.46
C LYS A 14 -24.32 2.82 2.47
N GLU A 15 -24.22 1.58 2.00
CA GLU A 15 -24.24 0.38 2.86
C GLU A 15 -23.02 0.31 3.78
N LEU A 16 -21.84 0.65 3.25
CA LEU A 16 -20.57 0.62 4.00
C LEU A 16 -20.28 1.90 4.79
N GLY A 17 -21.07 2.96 4.60
CA GLY A 17 -20.87 4.24 5.30
C GLY A 17 -19.66 5.05 4.83
N PHE A 18 -19.19 4.85 3.58
CA PHE A 18 -18.04 5.54 3.03
C PHE A 18 -18.42 6.54 1.92
N PRO A 19 -17.62 7.59 1.67
CA PRO A 19 -17.80 8.43 0.50
C PRO A 19 -17.60 7.63 -0.79
N ARG A 20 -18.51 7.79 -1.78
CA ARG A 20 -18.50 7.02 -3.03
C ARG A 20 -17.17 7.13 -3.79
N ASP A 21 -16.64 8.35 -3.95
CA ASP A 21 -15.43 8.57 -4.74
C ASP A 21 -14.20 7.96 -4.06
N THR A 22 -14.17 7.96 -2.72
CA THR A 22 -13.13 7.26 -1.95
C THR A 22 -13.24 5.75 -2.09
N LEU A 23 -14.48 5.21 -2.07
CA LEU A 23 -14.72 3.79 -2.28
C LEU A 23 -14.30 3.36 -3.69
N GLU A 24 -14.65 4.14 -4.73
CA GLU A 24 -14.20 3.88 -6.10
C GLU A 24 -12.67 3.78 -6.17
N LYS A 25 -11.97 4.70 -5.50
CA LYS A 25 -10.51 4.69 -5.46
C LYS A 25 -9.95 3.39 -4.84
N VAL A 26 -10.56 2.89 -3.76
CA VAL A 26 -10.17 1.61 -3.15
C VAL A 26 -10.50 0.41 -4.06
N CYS A 27 -11.61 0.44 -4.78
CA CYS A 27 -11.93 -0.58 -5.78
C CYS A 27 -10.87 -0.63 -6.89
N ARG A 28 -10.47 0.53 -7.41
CA ARG A 28 -9.41 0.65 -8.43
C ARG A 28 -8.04 0.21 -7.91
N LEU A 29 -7.75 0.53 -6.65
CA LEU A 29 -6.55 0.06 -5.95
C LEU A 29 -6.53 -1.46 -5.86
N ALA A 30 -7.65 -2.09 -5.54
CA ALA A 30 -7.78 -3.54 -5.49
C ALA A 30 -7.55 -4.19 -6.88
N ASP A 31 -8.02 -3.57 -7.96
CA ASP A 31 -7.74 -4.04 -9.33
C ASP A 31 -6.24 -3.97 -9.66
N VAL A 32 -5.53 -2.92 -9.20
CA VAL A 32 -4.07 -2.82 -9.36
C VAL A 32 -3.35 -3.92 -8.56
N LEU A 33 -3.79 -4.18 -7.33
CA LEU A 33 -3.21 -5.27 -6.52
C LEU A 33 -3.45 -6.65 -7.15
N ARG A 34 -4.61 -6.90 -7.76
CA ARG A 34 -4.87 -8.15 -8.53
C ARG A 34 -3.92 -8.28 -9.71
N PHE A 35 -3.69 -7.21 -10.45
CA PHE A 35 -2.72 -7.21 -11.53
C PHE A 35 -1.33 -7.54 -11.00
N MET A 36 -0.89 -6.90 -9.93
CA MET A 36 0.42 -7.17 -9.33
C MET A 36 0.56 -8.64 -8.90
N GLU A 37 -0.48 -9.23 -8.35
CA GLU A 37 -0.50 -10.63 -7.94
C GLU A 37 -0.47 -11.59 -9.13
N SER A 38 -0.94 -11.21 -10.30
CA SER A 38 -0.92 -12.02 -11.52
C SER A 38 0.44 -12.06 -12.22
N ASP A 39 1.41 -11.26 -11.79
CA ASP A 39 2.75 -11.16 -12.38
C ASP A 39 3.80 -11.68 -11.38
N GLU A 40 4.63 -12.64 -11.77
CA GLU A 40 5.61 -13.30 -10.90
C GLU A 40 6.60 -12.30 -10.26
N LEU A 41 7.14 -11.35 -11.05
CA LEU A 41 8.10 -10.38 -10.51
C LEU A 41 7.43 -9.42 -9.51
N LEU A 42 6.18 -8.99 -9.78
CA LEU A 42 5.46 -8.07 -8.92
C LEU A 42 4.98 -8.76 -7.65
N SER A 43 4.43 -9.99 -7.76
CA SER A 43 3.84 -10.74 -6.64
C SER A 43 4.87 -11.25 -5.63
N GLU A 44 6.13 -11.41 -6.03
CA GLU A 44 7.22 -11.90 -5.18
C GLU A 44 8.29 -10.85 -4.90
N GLY A 45 8.36 -9.82 -5.74
CA GLY A 45 9.40 -8.79 -5.68
C GLY A 45 9.00 -7.55 -4.90
N ILE A 46 7.71 -7.30 -4.69
CA ILE A 46 7.21 -6.12 -3.97
C ILE A 46 6.17 -6.49 -2.92
N ALA A 47 6.27 -5.87 -1.77
CA ALA A 47 5.38 -6.13 -0.63
C ALA A 47 4.55 -4.91 -0.27
N LEU A 48 3.25 -5.11 -0.07
CA LEU A 48 2.32 -4.08 0.38
C LEU A 48 2.65 -3.67 1.82
N LYS A 49 2.64 -2.37 2.06
CA LYS A 49 2.84 -1.77 3.38
C LYS A 49 1.90 -0.59 3.64
N GLY A 50 2.21 0.20 4.65
CA GLY A 50 1.55 1.48 4.92
C GLY A 50 0.09 1.37 5.31
N GLY A 51 -0.64 2.46 5.11
CA GLY A 51 -2.06 2.55 5.48
C GLY A 51 -2.94 1.54 4.77
N THR A 52 -2.64 1.20 3.55
CA THR A 52 -3.42 0.25 2.75
C THR A 52 -3.28 -1.18 3.29
N ALA A 53 -2.06 -1.61 3.63
CA ALA A 53 -1.87 -2.90 4.30
C ALA A 53 -2.60 -2.97 5.65
N ILE A 54 -2.52 -1.89 6.45
CA ILE A 54 -3.20 -1.81 7.75
C ILE A 54 -4.70 -1.98 7.60
N ASN A 55 -5.31 -1.28 6.67
CA ASN A 55 -6.78 -1.21 6.57
C ASN A 55 -7.39 -2.35 5.76
N LEU A 56 -6.67 -2.94 4.80
CA LEU A 56 -7.19 -4.00 3.94
C LEU A 56 -6.74 -5.41 4.33
N ALA A 57 -5.55 -5.54 4.95
CA ALA A 57 -4.96 -6.85 5.21
C ALA A 57 -4.75 -7.17 6.69
N ILE A 58 -4.77 -6.16 7.58
CA ILE A 58 -4.58 -6.36 9.03
C ILE A 58 -5.91 -6.13 9.75
N PHE A 59 -6.53 -4.97 9.58
CA PHE A 59 -7.84 -4.68 10.14
C PHE A 59 -8.96 -4.94 9.13
N ASP A 60 -10.20 -4.86 9.59
CA ASP A 60 -11.40 -5.00 8.77
C ASP A 60 -11.96 -3.61 8.42
N LEU A 61 -11.26 -2.90 7.54
CA LEU A 61 -11.66 -1.60 6.99
C LEU A 61 -12.14 -0.56 8.02
N PRO A 62 -11.39 -0.27 9.09
CA PRO A 62 -11.80 0.77 10.04
C PRO A 62 -11.81 2.16 9.39
N ARG A 63 -11.07 2.35 8.31
CA ARG A 63 -11.08 3.51 7.40
C ARG A 63 -10.63 3.10 6.01
N LEU A 64 -10.90 3.92 5.00
CA LEU A 64 -10.35 3.72 3.67
C LEU A 64 -8.93 4.32 3.59
N SER A 65 -8.01 3.58 2.96
CA SER A 65 -6.70 4.05 2.51
C SER A 65 -6.68 4.03 0.98
N VAL A 66 -6.13 5.05 0.37
CA VAL A 66 -6.27 5.31 -1.07
C VAL A 66 -4.95 5.36 -1.84
N ASP A 67 -3.83 5.20 -1.13
CA ASP A 67 -2.49 5.13 -1.72
C ASP A 67 -1.97 3.70 -1.68
N ILE A 68 -1.21 3.28 -2.69
CA ILE A 68 -0.52 1.99 -2.72
C ILE A 68 0.92 2.22 -2.32
N ASP A 69 1.27 1.84 -1.09
CA ASP A 69 2.63 1.92 -0.57
C ASP A 69 3.28 0.53 -0.65
N LEU A 70 4.43 0.43 -1.29
CA LEU A 70 5.13 -0.82 -1.58
C LEU A 70 6.60 -0.73 -1.18
N ASP A 71 7.16 -1.84 -0.70
CA ASP A 71 8.59 -2.04 -0.55
C ASP A 71 9.08 -3.10 -1.54
N TYR A 72 10.18 -2.81 -2.23
CA TYR A 72 10.90 -3.82 -2.97
C TYR A 72 11.63 -4.74 -1.98
N CYS A 73 11.37 -6.05 -2.04
CA CYS A 73 11.76 -7.00 -0.99
C CYS A 73 12.71 -8.11 -1.46
N ARG A 74 13.31 -7.98 -2.66
CA ARG A 74 14.35 -8.94 -3.10
C ARG A 74 15.72 -8.51 -2.63
N SER A 75 16.37 -9.37 -1.82
CA SER A 75 17.74 -9.16 -1.33
C SER A 75 18.76 -9.50 -2.41
N ILE A 76 18.96 -8.58 -3.36
CA ILE A 76 19.90 -8.73 -4.47
C ILE A 76 20.81 -7.50 -4.57
N GLU A 77 21.87 -7.63 -5.39
CA GLU A 77 22.80 -6.54 -5.70
C GLU A 77 22.09 -5.35 -6.33
N ARG A 78 22.65 -4.15 -6.11
CA ARG A 78 22.06 -2.89 -6.56
C ARG A 78 21.81 -2.86 -8.06
N GLU A 79 22.76 -3.37 -8.86
CA GLU A 79 22.67 -3.40 -10.31
C GLU A 79 21.47 -4.22 -10.79
N LYS A 80 21.27 -5.39 -10.21
CA LYS A 80 20.11 -6.27 -10.50
C LYS A 80 18.80 -5.61 -10.05
N MET A 81 18.80 -4.97 -8.88
CA MET A 81 17.63 -4.20 -8.40
C MET A 81 17.26 -3.08 -9.37
N LEU A 82 18.24 -2.36 -9.97
CA LEU A 82 17.95 -1.32 -10.95
C LEU A 82 17.34 -1.88 -12.23
N VAL A 83 17.72 -3.08 -12.65
CA VAL A 83 17.08 -3.79 -13.78
C VAL A 83 15.64 -4.14 -13.43
N ASP A 84 15.40 -4.76 -12.27
CA ASP A 84 14.06 -5.09 -11.77
C ASP A 84 13.18 -3.83 -11.67
N ARG A 85 13.73 -2.74 -11.14
CA ARG A 85 13.03 -1.45 -11.03
C ARG A 85 12.53 -0.95 -12.40
N GLY A 86 13.37 -1.04 -13.43
CA GLY A 86 12.97 -0.69 -14.79
C GLY A 86 11.82 -1.55 -15.31
N ILE A 87 11.90 -2.87 -15.09
CA ILE A 87 10.88 -3.83 -15.50
C ILE A 87 9.56 -3.60 -14.73
N ILE A 88 9.63 -3.39 -13.41
CA ILE A 88 8.47 -3.12 -12.54
C ILE A 88 7.76 -1.84 -13.01
N THR A 89 8.53 -0.77 -13.24
CA THR A 89 7.98 0.51 -13.73
C THR A 89 7.29 0.35 -15.07
N ASP A 90 7.89 -0.36 -16.03
CA ASP A 90 7.33 -0.60 -17.35
C ASP A 90 6.03 -1.43 -17.27
N LYS A 91 6.01 -2.51 -16.49
CA LYS A 91 4.81 -3.36 -16.29
C LYS A 91 3.65 -2.56 -15.68
N ILE A 92 3.89 -1.82 -14.59
CA ILE A 92 2.87 -0.99 -13.95
C ILE A 92 2.36 0.08 -14.92
N SER A 93 3.26 0.78 -15.60
CA SER A 93 2.88 1.82 -16.56
C SER A 93 2.03 1.29 -17.70
N LYS A 94 2.41 0.15 -18.29
CA LYS A 94 1.64 -0.51 -19.36
C LYS A 94 0.24 -0.92 -18.89
N TYR A 95 0.14 -1.53 -17.70
CA TYR A 95 -1.15 -1.88 -17.12
C TYR A 95 -2.03 -0.65 -16.88
N MET A 96 -1.49 0.39 -16.26
CA MET A 96 -2.23 1.62 -15.96
C MET A 96 -2.73 2.29 -17.24
N MET A 97 -1.86 2.45 -18.25
CA MET A 97 -2.24 3.06 -19.53
C MET A 97 -3.30 2.24 -20.27
N ALA A 98 -3.15 0.91 -20.31
CA ALA A 98 -4.14 0.01 -20.92
C ALA A 98 -5.52 0.09 -20.25
N ASN A 99 -5.58 0.51 -18.98
CA ASN A 99 -6.81 0.68 -18.21
C ASN A 99 -7.29 2.15 -18.13
N GLY A 100 -6.81 3.02 -19.02
CA GLY A 100 -7.30 4.38 -19.18
C GLY A 100 -6.79 5.40 -18.16
N TYR A 101 -5.72 5.06 -17.43
CA TYR A 101 -5.02 6.01 -16.57
C TYR A 101 -3.96 6.77 -17.35
N VAL A 102 -3.73 8.02 -16.93
CA VAL A 102 -2.69 8.89 -17.51
C VAL A 102 -1.67 9.22 -16.43
N LEU A 103 -0.39 9.01 -16.72
CA LEU A 103 0.69 9.37 -15.79
C LEU A 103 0.73 10.89 -15.63
N SER A 104 0.57 11.36 -14.39
CA SER A 104 0.59 12.77 -14.05
C SER A 104 2.03 13.33 -14.05
N PRO A 105 2.23 14.59 -14.47
CA PRO A 105 3.50 15.30 -14.29
C PRO A 105 3.96 15.46 -12.84
N LYS A 106 3.07 15.20 -11.88
CA LYS A 106 3.39 15.17 -10.44
C LYS A 106 4.19 13.93 -10.03
N SER A 107 4.27 12.92 -10.89
CA SER A 107 5.05 11.71 -10.65
C SER A 107 6.54 12.05 -10.54
N LYS A 108 7.23 11.38 -9.62
CA LYS A 108 8.65 11.60 -9.35
C LYS A 108 9.38 10.27 -9.17
N SER A 109 10.60 10.22 -9.67
CA SER A 109 11.52 9.12 -9.42
C SER A 109 12.74 9.67 -8.72
N TYR A 110 12.96 9.20 -7.49
CA TYR A 110 14.12 9.57 -6.67
C TYR A 110 15.15 8.42 -6.67
N HIS A 111 16.28 8.62 -6.00
CA HIS A 111 17.33 7.60 -5.92
C HIS A 111 16.79 6.23 -5.45
N ALA A 112 15.96 6.20 -4.42
CA ALA A 112 15.45 4.97 -3.81
C ALA A 112 13.91 4.91 -3.69
N LEU A 113 13.18 5.79 -4.36
CA LEU A 113 11.72 5.86 -4.29
C LEU A 113 11.15 6.26 -5.64
N ASP A 114 10.21 5.47 -6.14
CA ASP A 114 9.32 5.87 -7.22
C ASP A 114 7.96 6.27 -6.64
N SER A 115 7.47 7.44 -7.03
CA SER A 115 6.17 7.97 -6.63
C SER A 115 5.38 8.30 -7.89
N PHE A 116 4.51 7.39 -8.31
CA PHE A 116 3.69 7.54 -9.50
C PHE A 116 2.30 8.03 -9.11
N VAL A 117 1.83 9.05 -9.80
CA VAL A 117 0.46 9.57 -9.70
C VAL A 117 -0.22 9.33 -11.03
N TYR A 118 -1.26 8.50 -11.04
CA TYR A 118 -2.03 8.17 -12.23
C TYR A 118 -3.40 8.83 -12.16
N GLU A 119 -3.70 9.72 -13.11
CA GLU A 119 -4.97 10.42 -13.22
C GLU A 119 -5.99 9.59 -13.98
N TYR A 120 -7.26 9.68 -13.59
CA TYR A 120 -8.40 9.05 -14.27
C TYR A 120 -9.66 9.91 -14.10
N ILE A 121 -10.69 9.58 -14.88
CA ILE A 121 -12.04 10.14 -14.68
C ILE A 121 -12.84 9.15 -13.84
N ASN A 122 -13.34 9.60 -12.69
CA ASN A 122 -14.14 8.76 -11.80
C ASN A 122 -15.58 8.56 -12.34
N CYS A 123 -16.35 7.66 -11.73
CA CYS A 123 -17.73 7.37 -12.12
C CYS A 123 -18.68 8.57 -12.01
N GLY A 124 -18.28 9.63 -11.31
CA GLY A 124 -18.96 10.91 -11.21
C GLY A 124 -18.62 11.89 -12.35
N GLY A 125 -17.68 11.54 -13.24
CA GLY A 125 -17.20 12.40 -14.32
C GLY A 125 -16.16 13.43 -13.91
N THR A 126 -15.60 13.35 -12.70
CA THR A 126 -14.57 14.26 -12.23
C THR A 126 -13.18 13.63 -12.28
N LYS A 127 -12.15 14.47 -12.44
CA LYS A 127 -10.76 14.02 -12.37
C LYS A 127 -10.41 13.58 -10.94
N ASP A 128 -9.79 12.42 -10.84
CA ASP A 128 -9.21 11.90 -9.62
C ASP A 128 -7.88 11.21 -9.92
N ASN A 129 -7.17 10.73 -8.91
CA ASN A 129 -5.88 10.09 -9.09
C ASN A 129 -5.70 8.90 -8.15
N LEU A 130 -4.82 7.99 -8.56
CA LEU A 130 -4.32 6.88 -7.76
C LEU A 130 -2.81 7.05 -7.62
N LYS A 131 -2.29 6.96 -6.40
CA LYS A 131 -0.87 7.07 -6.09
C LYS A 131 -0.28 5.70 -5.81
N ILE A 132 0.86 5.40 -6.43
CA ILE A 132 1.64 4.19 -6.21
C ILE A 132 3.06 4.61 -5.84
N GLU A 133 3.51 4.23 -4.66
CA GLU A 133 4.87 4.47 -4.18
C GLU A 133 5.60 3.16 -4.01
N ILE A 134 6.81 3.06 -4.54
CA ILE A 134 7.67 1.88 -4.43
C ILE A 134 9.01 2.32 -3.84
N ASN A 135 9.32 1.81 -2.66
CA ASN A 135 10.58 2.09 -1.97
C ASN A 135 11.59 0.97 -2.26
N TYR A 136 12.78 1.35 -2.70
CA TYR A 136 13.90 0.46 -3.05
C TYR A 136 15.07 0.58 -2.06
N MET A 137 14.90 1.31 -0.96
CA MET A 137 16.01 1.58 -0.03
C MET A 137 16.39 0.34 0.78
N LEU A 138 15.42 -0.27 1.44
CA LEU A 138 15.69 -1.35 2.39
C LEU A 138 15.91 -2.70 1.72
N ARG A 139 15.25 -3.04 0.66
CA ARG A 139 15.36 -4.31 -0.08
C ARG A 139 15.33 -5.59 0.78
N CYS A 140 15.23 -5.47 2.08
CA CYS A 140 15.11 -6.54 3.07
C CYS A 140 14.29 -6.04 4.25
N HIS A 141 13.70 -6.97 4.98
CA HIS A 141 12.86 -6.70 6.15
C HIS A 141 13.45 -7.40 7.39
N VAL A 142 13.15 -6.87 8.58
CA VAL A 142 13.54 -7.47 9.86
C VAL A 142 12.79 -8.78 10.07
N LEU A 143 11.52 -8.81 9.66
CA LEU A 143 10.64 -9.97 9.74
C LEU A 143 10.28 -10.48 8.34
N PRO A 144 9.99 -11.77 8.18
CA PRO A 144 9.59 -12.30 6.88
C PRO A 144 8.34 -11.61 6.32
N VAL A 145 8.41 -11.20 5.06
CA VAL A 145 7.24 -10.83 4.29
C VAL A 145 6.41 -12.08 4.00
N ALA A 146 5.09 -11.94 3.97
CA ALA A 146 4.19 -13.07 3.79
C ALA A 146 2.95 -12.70 2.98
N ARG A 147 2.32 -13.72 2.35
CA ARG A 147 1.03 -13.52 1.68
C ARG A 147 -0.07 -13.30 2.71
N ARG A 148 -0.86 -12.25 2.49
CA ARG A 148 -1.98 -11.88 3.34
C ARG A 148 -3.23 -11.67 2.51
N GLU A 149 -4.37 -12.09 3.06
CA GLU A 149 -5.67 -11.86 2.45
C GLU A 149 -6.05 -10.39 2.56
N VAL A 150 -6.44 -9.80 1.45
CA VAL A 150 -7.01 -8.44 1.38
C VAL A 150 -8.52 -8.57 1.51
N ARG A 151 -9.07 -7.93 2.54
CA ARG A 151 -10.50 -7.97 2.84
C ARG A 151 -11.23 -6.86 2.12
N LEU A 152 -12.06 -7.27 1.17
CA LEU A 152 -12.87 -6.37 0.34
C LEU A 152 -14.34 -6.78 0.51
N PRO A 153 -15.14 -6.03 1.26
CA PRO A 153 -16.52 -6.43 1.62
C PRO A 153 -17.47 -6.54 0.42
N TRP A 154 -17.04 -6.06 -0.76
CA TRP A 154 -17.80 -6.13 -2.01
C TRP A 154 -17.32 -7.22 -2.97
N ASN A 155 -16.36 -8.03 -2.57
CA ASN A 155 -15.77 -9.05 -3.44
C ASN A 155 -15.72 -10.40 -2.75
N GLU A 156 -16.33 -11.40 -3.36
CA GLU A 156 -16.32 -12.79 -2.90
C GLU A 156 -15.00 -13.51 -3.23
N GLU A 157 -14.28 -13.02 -4.25
CA GLU A 157 -12.99 -13.59 -4.64
C GLU A 157 -11.90 -13.21 -3.65
N LYS A 158 -11.19 -14.21 -3.15
CA LYS A 158 -10.02 -13.99 -2.28
C LYS A 158 -8.91 -13.34 -3.08
N LEU A 159 -8.49 -12.15 -2.64
CA LEU A 159 -7.28 -11.51 -3.10
C LEU A 159 -6.22 -11.66 -2.01
N THR A 160 -5.10 -12.28 -2.34
CA THR A 160 -3.93 -12.32 -1.45
C THR A 160 -2.84 -11.43 -2.04
N VAL A 161 -2.08 -10.78 -1.20
CA VAL A 161 -0.94 -9.94 -1.61
C VAL A 161 0.27 -10.25 -0.74
N PHE A 162 1.44 -10.09 -1.32
CA PHE A 162 2.67 -10.10 -0.54
C PHE A 162 2.69 -8.85 0.33
N SER A 163 2.93 -8.98 1.64
CA SER A 163 2.83 -7.87 2.59
C SER A 163 3.94 -7.93 3.61
N VAL A 164 4.41 -6.76 4.01
CA VAL A 164 5.30 -6.58 5.15
C VAL A 164 4.63 -7.07 6.43
N ALA A 165 5.40 -7.59 7.37
CA ALA A 165 4.89 -8.08 8.65
C ALA A 165 4.19 -6.97 9.45
N PRO A 166 3.05 -7.23 10.11
CA PRO A 166 2.31 -6.21 10.88
C PRO A 166 3.16 -5.48 11.91
N LEU A 167 3.99 -6.20 12.67
CA LEU A 167 4.93 -5.60 13.62
C LEU A 167 5.83 -4.55 12.97
N GLU A 168 6.34 -4.83 11.80
CA GLU A 168 7.22 -3.92 11.06
C GLU A 168 6.46 -2.73 10.48
N ILE A 169 5.24 -2.96 9.97
CA ILE A 169 4.35 -1.88 9.50
C ILE A 169 4.05 -0.92 10.65
N PHE A 170 3.68 -1.43 11.82
CA PHE A 170 3.35 -0.58 12.98
C PHE A 170 4.59 0.06 13.60
N ALA A 171 5.76 -0.58 13.54
CA ALA A 171 7.02 0.04 13.92
C ALA A 171 7.33 1.27 13.05
N SER A 172 7.26 1.13 11.72
CA SER A 172 7.43 2.25 10.79
C SER A 172 6.35 3.33 10.96
N LYS A 173 5.12 2.94 11.31
CA LYS A 173 4.01 3.84 11.62
C LYS A 173 4.25 4.62 12.91
N THR A 174 4.82 4.00 13.94
CA THR A 174 5.23 4.66 15.18
C THR A 174 6.25 5.75 14.88
N VAL A 175 7.26 5.43 14.09
CA VAL A 175 8.28 6.40 13.67
C VAL A 175 7.65 7.55 12.88
N ALA A 176 6.76 7.25 11.94
CA ALA A 176 6.04 8.27 11.18
C ALA A 176 5.19 9.18 12.08
N LEU A 177 4.51 8.63 13.10
CA LEU A 177 3.75 9.41 14.07
C LEU A 177 4.65 10.36 14.86
N LEU A 178 5.82 9.90 15.31
CA LEU A 178 6.77 10.72 16.07
C LEU A 178 7.39 11.84 15.22
N THR A 179 7.60 11.61 13.93
CA THR A 179 8.30 12.55 13.06
C THR A 179 7.37 13.58 12.41
N ARG A 180 6.17 13.18 11.95
CA ARG A 180 5.25 14.08 11.21
C ARG A 180 3.93 14.37 11.91
N THR A 181 3.61 13.69 13.02
CA THR A 181 2.42 13.90 13.86
C THR A 181 1.09 13.99 13.08
N ALA A 182 0.93 13.18 12.01
CA ALA A 182 -0.27 13.23 11.19
C ALA A 182 -1.45 12.52 11.87
N PRO A 183 -2.69 13.09 11.85
CA PRO A 183 -3.85 12.50 12.51
C PRO A 183 -4.16 11.07 12.08
N ARG A 184 -3.93 10.73 10.80
CA ARG A 184 -4.12 9.38 10.28
C ARG A 184 -3.18 8.35 10.91
N ASP A 185 -1.95 8.76 11.26
CA ASP A 185 -0.97 7.87 11.90
C ASP A 185 -1.38 7.62 13.37
N LEU A 186 -1.86 8.64 14.06
CA LEU A 186 -2.43 8.51 15.40
C LEU A 186 -3.66 7.58 15.41
N TYR A 187 -4.55 7.71 14.42
CA TYR A 187 -5.72 6.85 14.28
C TYR A 187 -5.34 5.37 14.10
N ASP A 188 -4.38 5.08 13.22
CA ASP A 188 -3.92 3.71 12.99
C ASP A 188 -3.26 3.14 14.26
N MET A 189 -2.45 3.92 14.97
CA MET A 189 -1.84 3.51 16.25
C MET A 189 -2.87 3.32 17.36
N HIS A 190 -3.88 4.20 17.44
CA HIS A 190 -4.99 4.03 18.37
C HIS A 190 -5.72 2.70 18.14
N ASN A 191 -6.01 2.36 16.90
CA ASN A 191 -6.67 1.10 16.56
C ASN A 191 -5.80 -0.11 16.89
N MET A 192 -4.48 -0.05 16.69
CA MET A 192 -3.56 -1.11 17.12
C MET A 192 -3.72 -1.44 18.60
N VAL A 193 -3.75 -0.40 19.45
CA VAL A 193 -3.92 -0.57 20.90
C VAL A 193 -5.34 -1.02 21.25
N LYS A 194 -6.35 -0.36 20.68
CA LYS A 194 -7.76 -0.62 20.93
C LYS A 194 -8.16 -2.06 20.61
N PHE A 195 -7.62 -2.62 19.54
CA PHE A 195 -7.95 -3.98 19.12
C PHE A 195 -6.97 -5.03 19.68
N GLY A 196 -6.01 -4.63 20.51
CA GLY A 196 -5.04 -5.56 21.11
C GLY A 196 -4.28 -6.35 20.05
N LEU A 197 -3.78 -5.66 19.00
CA LEU A 197 -3.21 -6.33 17.83
C LEU A 197 -1.97 -7.15 18.18
N PHE A 198 -1.18 -6.70 19.16
CA PHE A 198 0.02 -7.36 19.64
C PHE A 198 -0.09 -7.69 21.12
N ASP A 199 0.41 -8.85 21.49
CA ASP A 199 0.49 -9.28 22.88
C ASP A 199 1.82 -8.87 23.53
N GLU A 200 1.99 -9.15 24.83
CA GLU A 200 3.20 -8.83 25.59
C GLU A 200 4.46 -9.49 25.03
N SER A 201 4.34 -10.69 24.44
CA SER A 201 5.48 -11.40 23.85
C SER A 201 5.99 -10.75 22.56
N GLU A 202 5.10 -10.11 21.81
CA GLU A 202 5.40 -9.40 20.57
C GLU A 202 5.89 -7.96 20.82
N GLU A 203 5.58 -7.38 21.98
CA GLU A 203 5.95 -6.00 22.32
C GLU A 203 7.46 -5.78 22.28
N ALA A 204 8.27 -6.72 22.76
CA ALA A 204 9.72 -6.63 22.72
C ALA A 204 10.26 -6.56 21.28
N MET A 205 9.63 -7.31 20.36
CA MET A 205 9.99 -7.29 18.94
C MET A 205 9.53 -5.98 18.27
N LEU A 206 8.33 -5.50 18.60
CA LEU A 206 7.83 -4.20 18.11
C LEU A 206 8.80 -3.07 18.49
N ARG A 207 9.25 -3.03 19.73
CA ARG A 207 10.24 -2.02 20.20
C ARG A 207 11.56 -2.11 19.41
N LYS A 208 12.07 -3.31 19.16
CA LYS A 208 13.29 -3.49 18.33
C LYS A 208 13.09 -2.99 16.90
N CYS A 209 11.95 -3.31 16.29
CA CYS A 209 11.62 -2.80 14.97
C CYS A 209 11.49 -1.26 14.95
N VAL A 210 10.91 -0.65 16.00
CA VAL A 210 10.85 0.82 16.12
C VAL A 210 12.25 1.43 16.16
N VAL A 211 13.15 0.87 16.98
CA VAL A 211 14.55 1.35 17.06
C VAL A 211 15.25 1.20 15.71
N PHE A 212 15.05 0.08 15.03
CA PHE A 212 15.59 -0.14 13.68
C PHE A 212 15.12 0.95 12.69
N TYR A 213 13.82 1.21 12.61
CA TYR A 213 13.26 2.23 11.71
C TYR A 213 13.65 3.66 12.09
N LEU A 214 13.81 3.96 13.38
CA LEU A 214 14.36 5.25 13.84
C LEU A 214 15.80 5.45 13.38
N SER A 215 16.63 4.40 13.42
CA SER A 215 18.03 4.50 12.98
C SER A 215 18.18 4.81 11.49
N LEU A 216 17.21 4.39 10.66
CA LEU A 216 17.23 4.64 9.23
C LEU A 216 17.02 6.12 8.87
N ILE A 217 16.31 6.89 9.68
CA ILE A 217 16.12 8.33 9.45
C ILE A 217 17.49 9.05 9.56
N HIS A 218 18.33 8.68 10.52
CA HIS A 218 19.64 9.28 10.72
C HIS A 218 20.68 8.86 9.68
N ILE A 219 20.46 7.77 8.94
CA ILE A 219 21.37 7.32 7.87
C ILE A 219 21.04 8.02 6.53
N SER A 220 19.83 8.54 6.39
CA SER A 220 19.35 9.18 5.16
C SER A 220 19.51 10.71 5.13
N GLU A 221 19.95 11.32 6.21
CA GLU A 221 20.36 12.74 6.32
C GLU A 221 21.87 12.88 6.04
#